data_b515565999b9d4ecd8ab2fb116a722b4
#
_entry.id   b515565999b9d4ecd8ab2fb116a722b4
#
_cell.length_a   1.000
_cell.length_b   1.000
_cell.length_c   1.000
_cell.angle_alpha   90.00
_cell.angle_beta   90.00
_cell.angle_gamma   90.00
#
_symmetry.space_group_name_H-M   'P 1'
#
loop_
_entity.id
_entity.type
_entity.pdbx_description
1 polymer ?
#
loop_
_entity_poly.entity_id
_entity_poly.type
_entity_poly.pdbx_seq_one_letter_code
_entity_poly.pdbx_strand_id
1 'polypeptide(L)'
;MRKGLCFIVFLLCLTTAALRAQEAEHHQPAPDIIPRFIVNGFNAYKSVGPEAALKAWSEFGALEHSKELADQAGYLHQVQNLYGPFEGYAFISSRLLTPRTRVLYLALDYERGPLFAKFVIYRSSQRWLLTSLDFNLREEQILTPGMAQ
;
A
#
# COMPACT_ATOMS: atom_id res chain seq x y z
N MET A 1 37.20 21.04 -67.98
CA MET A 1 36.47 22.20 -67.47
C MET A 1 35.32 21.70 -66.63
N ARG A 2 35.46 21.71 -65.34
CA ARG A 2 34.73 22.50 -64.35
C ARG A 2 33.26 22.09 -64.31
N LYS A 3 32.76 21.45 -63.25
CA LYS A 3 32.33 22.22 -62.08
C LYS A 3 31.95 21.24 -60.97
N GLY A 4 32.53 21.45 -59.80
CA GLY A 4 32.05 20.82 -58.61
C GLY A 4 30.69 21.38 -58.18
N LEU A 5 29.83 20.54 -57.72
CA LEU A 5 28.64 20.94 -57.03
C LEU A 5 28.62 20.23 -55.67
N CYS A 6 29.04 21.02 -54.68
CA CYS A 6 28.96 20.66 -53.28
C CYS A 6 27.46 20.50 -52.89
N PHE A 7 26.99 19.30 -52.71
CA PHE A 7 25.69 19.05 -52.09
C PHE A 7 25.92 18.95 -50.59
N ILE A 8 25.74 20.10 -49.91
CA ILE A 8 25.64 20.12 -48.47
C ILE A 8 24.26 19.57 -48.11
N VAL A 9 24.23 18.32 -47.78
CA VAL A 9 23.04 17.72 -47.13
C VAL A 9 23.04 18.15 -45.67
N PHE A 10 22.26 19.18 -45.41
CA PHE A 10 21.94 19.61 -44.06
C PHE A 10 21.04 18.55 -43.39
N LEU A 11 21.70 17.61 -42.72
CA LEU A 11 20.98 16.59 -41.94
C LEU A 11 20.43 17.28 -40.70
N LEU A 12 19.19 17.72 -40.79
CA LEU A 12 18.43 18.26 -39.69
C LEU A 12 18.09 17.10 -38.74
N CYS A 13 18.96 16.87 -37.75
CA CYS A 13 18.65 16.01 -36.62
C CYS A 13 17.51 16.64 -35.83
N LEU A 14 16.29 16.23 -36.16
CA LEU A 14 15.14 16.40 -35.26
C LEU A 14 15.37 15.51 -34.04
N THR A 15 16.01 16.07 -33.03
CA THR A 15 15.96 15.49 -31.68
C THR A 15 14.56 15.68 -31.13
N THR A 16 13.69 14.72 -31.39
CA THR A 16 12.47 14.57 -30.64
C THR A 16 12.85 14.24 -29.20
N ALA A 17 12.93 15.28 -28.38
CA ALA A 17 12.93 15.14 -26.94
C ALA A 17 11.58 14.50 -26.58
N ALA A 18 11.56 13.18 -26.48
CA ALA A 18 10.47 12.47 -25.82
C ALA A 18 10.46 12.96 -24.38
N LEU A 19 9.55 13.89 -24.08
CA LEU A 19 9.10 14.09 -22.71
C LEU A 19 8.52 12.75 -22.26
N ARG A 20 9.35 11.94 -21.64
CA ARG A 20 8.86 10.88 -20.78
C ARG A 20 8.18 11.60 -19.64
N ALA A 21 6.85 11.65 -19.70
CA ALA A 21 6.06 11.78 -18.51
C ALA A 21 6.55 10.66 -17.58
N GLN A 22 7.28 11.03 -16.54
CA GLN A 22 7.47 10.16 -15.39
C GLN A 22 6.06 9.98 -14.81
N GLU A 23 5.37 8.95 -15.27
CA GLU A 23 4.34 8.33 -14.48
C GLU A 23 5.00 8.08 -13.14
N ALA A 24 4.46 8.71 -12.10
CA ALA A 24 4.80 8.39 -10.74
C ALA A 24 4.54 6.90 -10.60
N GLU A 25 5.60 6.09 -10.74
CA GLU A 25 5.55 4.69 -10.41
C GLU A 25 5.02 4.64 -8.98
N HIS A 26 3.79 4.21 -8.84
CA HIS A 26 3.28 3.69 -7.59
C HIS A 26 4.27 2.61 -7.19
N HIS A 27 5.17 2.97 -6.29
CA HIS A 27 6.21 2.07 -5.80
C HIS A 27 5.51 0.99 -4.99
N GLN A 28 4.95 0.02 -5.71
CA GLN A 28 4.42 -1.19 -5.10
C GLN A 28 5.62 -1.94 -4.55
N PRO A 29 5.76 -2.05 -3.22
CA PRO A 29 6.95 -2.64 -2.63
C PRO A 29 7.11 -4.07 -3.13
N ALA A 30 8.37 -4.49 -3.25
CA ALA A 30 8.71 -5.86 -3.60
C ALA A 30 7.88 -6.85 -2.75
N PRO A 31 7.37 -7.95 -3.33
CA PRO A 31 6.41 -8.87 -2.69
C PRO A 31 6.83 -9.43 -1.32
N ASP A 32 8.12 -9.33 -0.96
CA ASP A 32 8.65 -9.80 0.32
C ASP A 32 8.47 -8.82 1.50
N ILE A 33 8.06 -7.57 1.26
CA ILE A 33 7.90 -6.56 2.32
C ILE A 33 6.53 -6.70 2.98
N ILE A 34 5.47 -6.96 2.20
CA ILE A 34 4.12 -7.19 2.71
C ILE A 34 3.80 -8.68 2.62
N PRO A 35 3.60 -9.37 3.77
CA PRO A 35 3.23 -10.78 3.77
C PRO A 35 1.94 -11.05 2.99
N ARG A 36 1.88 -12.21 2.32
CA ARG A 36 0.74 -12.59 1.47
C ARG A 36 -0.62 -12.53 2.17
N PHE A 37 -0.68 -12.88 3.46
CA PHE A 37 -1.95 -12.85 4.18
C PHE A 37 -2.51 -11.41 4.32
N ILE A 38 -1.63 -10.40 4.40
CA ILE A 38 -2.03 -8.99 4.39
C ILE A 38 -2.62 -8.62 3.02
N VAL A 39 -1.94 -9.00 1.93
CA VAL A 39 -2.43 -8.79 0.56
C VAL A 39 -3.77 -9.50 0.34
N ASN A 40 -3.90 -10.75 0.80
CA ASN A 40 -5.14 -11.52 0.70
C ASN A 40 -6.30 -10.82 1.43
N GLY A 41 -6.03 -10.20 2.57
CA GLY A 41 -7.04 -9.43 3.29
C GLY A 41 -7.50 -8.19 2.51
N PHE A 42 -6.60 -7.47 1.84
CA PHE A 42 -7.01 -6.36 0.97
C PHE A 42 -7.83 -6.83 -0.25
N ASN A 43 -7.48 -7.97 -0.83
CA ASN A 43 -8.27 -8.57 -1.90
C ASN A 43 -9.66 -8.96 -1.41
N ALA A 44 -9.76 -9.55 -0.21
CA ALA A 44 -11.04 -9.87 0.43
C ALA A 44 -11.85 -8.61 0.75
N TYR A 45 -11.18 -7.52 1.19
CA TYR A 45 -11.83 -6.23 1.41
C TYR A 45 -12.51 -5.73 0.14
N LYS A 46 -11.77 -5.71 -0.95
CA LYS A 46 -12.26 -5.20 -2.24
C LYS A 46 -13.39 -6.03 -2.81
N SER A 47 -13.36 -7.35 -2.62
CA SER A 47 -14.33 -8.26 -3.24
C SER A 47 -15.56 -8.56 -2.39
N VAL A 48 -15.42 -8.53 -1.06
CA VAL A 48 -16.47 -8.96 -0.13
C VAL A 48 -16.81 -7.90 0.91
N GLY A 49 -15.78 -7.23 1.49
CA GLY A 49 -15.95 -6.17 2.47
C GLY A 49 -15.09 -6.31 3.72
N PRO A 50 -15.33 -5.42 4.71
CA PRO A 50 -14.48 -5.31 5.91
C PRO A 50 -14.34 -6.61 6.71
N GLU A 51 -15.41 -7.33 6.95
CA GLU A 51 -15.41 -8.56 7.75
C GLU A 51 -14.52 -9.63 7.11
N ALA A 52 -14.59 -9.78 5.79
CA ALA A 52 -13.77 -10.74 5.06
C ALA A 52 -12.28 -10.36 5.12
N ALA A 53 -11.97 -9.08 5.06
CA ALA A 53 -10.60 -8.57 5.22
C ALA A 53 -10.06 -8.90 6.62
N LEU A 54 -10.81 -8.52 7.66
CA LEU A 54 -10.41 -8.73 9.04
C LEU A 54 -10.23 -10.21 9.37
N LYS A 55 -11.13 -11.06 8.85
CA LYS A 55 -10.99 -12.52 8.97
C LYS A 55 -9.68 -13.00 8.33
N ALA A 56 -9.39 -12.58 7.10
CA ALA A 56 -8.18 -12.99 6.40
C ALA A 56 -6.89 -12.48 7.08
N TRP A 57 -6.91 -11.28 7.65
CA TRP A 57 -5.77 -10.73 8.38
C TRP A 57 -5.54 -11.41 9.73
N SER A 58 -6.58 -11.82 10.43
CA SER A 58 -6.49 -12.40 11.78
C SER A 58 -6.35 -13.91 11.82
N GLU A 59 -6.50 -14.56 10.68
CA GLU A 59 -6.48 -16.02 10.56
C GLU A 59 -5.25 -16.63 11.23
N PHE A 60 -5.48 -17.61 12.10
CA PHE A 60 -4.47 -18.29 12.93
C PHE A 60 -3.75 -17.39 13.97
N GLY A 61 -4.17 -16.13 14.12
CA GLY A 61 -3.61 -15.20 15.09
C GLY A 61 -4.40 -15.11 16.39
N ALA A 62 -3.82 -14.43 17.39
CA ALA A 62 -4.48 -14.24 18.70
C ALA A 62 -5.72 -13.33 18.61
N LEU A 63 -5.85 -12.55 17.54
CA LEU A 63 -7.01 -11.66 17.31
C LEU A 63 -8.20 -12.37 16.68
N GLU A 64 -8.03 -13.59 16.20
CA GLU A 64 -9.10 -14.37 15.58
C GLU A 64 -10.28 -14.50 16.56
N HIS A 65 -11.47 -14.11 16.08
CA HIS A 65 -12.71 -14.08 16.89
C HIS A 65 -12.71 -13.10 18.08
N SER A 66 -11.78 -12.16 18.15
CA SER A 66 -11.76 -11.16 19.22
C SER A 66 -12.87 -10.11 19.02
N LYS A 67 -13.37 -9.57 20.15
CA LYS A 67 -14.31 -8.43 20.11
C LYS A 67 -13.69 -7.21 19.43
N GLU A 68 -12.40 -7.00 19.62
CA GLU A 68 -11.64 -5.90 19.00
C GLU A 68 -11.77 -5.92 17.47
N LEU A 69 -11.68 -7.10 16.84
CA LEU A 69 -11.87 -7.23 15.40
C LEU A 69 -13.29 -6.88 14.93
N ALA A 70 -14.30 -7.26 15.72
CA ALA A 70 -15.67 -6.90 15.40
C ALA A 70 -15.89 -5.38 15.45
N ASP A 71 -15.29 -4.71 16.44
CA ASP A 71 -15.35 -3.26 16.58
C ASP A 71 -14.62 -2.57 15.38
N GLN A 72 -13.52 -3.14 14.90
CA GLN A 72 -12.80 -2.65 13.70
C GLN A 72 -13.65 -2.81 12.42
N ALA A 73 -14.44 -3.87 12.28
CA ALA A 73 -15.34 -4.02 11.14
C ALA A 73 -16.37 -2.88 11.08
N GLY A 74 -16.99 -2.58 12.22
CA GLY A 74 -17.92 -1.45 12.33
C GLY A 74 -17.26 -0.12 11.98
N TYR A 75 -16.02 0.11 12.40
CA TYR A 75 -15.27 1.30 12.05
C TYR A 75 -14.99 1.40 10.54
N LEU A 76 -14.55 0.33 9.90
CA LEU A 76 -14.30 0.30 8.46
C LEU A 76 -15.58 0.54 7.64
N HIS A 77 -16.74 0.06 8.09
CA HIS A 77 -18.03 0.41 7.48
C HIS A 77 -18.34 1.91 7.58
N GLN A 78 -18.07 2.53 8.73
CA GLN A 78 -18.24 3.98 8.89
C GLN A 78 -17.33 4.76 7.95
N VAL A 79 -16.09 4.33 7.78
CA VAL A 79 -15.14 4.93 6.84
C VAL A 79 -15.62 4.79 5.39
N GLN A 80 -16.13 3.63 4.98
CA GLN A 80 -16.73 3.46 3.66
C GLN A 80 -17.95 4.36 3.43
N ASN A 81 -18.79 4.54 4.44
CA ASN A 81 -19.92 5.46 4.35
C ASN A 81 -19.47 6.93 4.20
N LEU A 82 -18.36 7.29 4.83
CA LEU A 82 -17.80 8.64 4.78
C LEU A 82 -17.01 8.90 3.49
N TYR A 83 -16.13 7.97 3.10
CA TYR A 83 -15.15 8.15 2.03
C TYR A 83 -15.49 7.43 0.73
N GLY A 84 -16.57 6.65 0.69
CA GLY A 84 -16.94 5.86 -0.48
C GLY A 84 -16.28 4.47 -0.49
N PRO A 85 -16.35 3.76 -1.61
CA PRO A 85 -15.81 2.40 -1.73
C PRO A 85 -14.28 2.37 -1.53
N PHE A 86 -13.81 1.23 -1.02
CA PHE A 86 -12.39 0.92 -0.95
C PHE A 86 -11.84 0.64 -2.36
N GLU A 87 -10.80 1.34 -2.76
CA GLU A 87 -10.19 1.23 -4.08
C GLU A 87 -8.91 0.41 -4.08
N GLY A 88 -8.09 0.56 -3.03
CA GLY A 88 -6.80 -0.11 -2.95
C GLY A 88 -6.03 0.26 -1.69
N TYR A 89 -4.75 -0.02 -1.71
CA TYR A 89 -3.86 0.33 -0.61
C TYR A 89 -2.48 0.74 -1.13
N ALA A 90 -1.81 1.59 -0.38
CA ALA A 90 -0.43 1.99 -0.62
C ALA A 90 0.46 1.62 0.58
N PHE A 91 1.67 1.18 0.29
CA PHE A 91 2.68 0.94 1.31
C PHE A 91 3.35 2.26 1.69
N ILE A 92 3.43 2.57 2.98
CA ILE A 92 4.11 3.75 3.48
C ILE A 92 5.51 3.38 3.95
N SER A 93 5.60 2.48 4.93
CA SER A 93 6.88 2.05 5.48
C SER A 93 6.77 0.76 6.29
N SER A 94 7.91 0.16 6.61
CA SER A 94 7.96 -0.93 7.58
C SER A 94 9.14 -0.77 8.53
N ARG A 95 8.94 -1.22 9.77
CA ARG A 95 9.99 -1.21 10.79
C ARG A 95 10.10 -2.55 11.49
N LEU A 96 11.29 -3.10 11.53
CA LEU A 96 11.60 -4.30 12.30
C LEU A 96 11.82 -3.88 13.76
N LEU A 97 10.96 -4.31 14.68
CA LEU A 97 11.11 -4.07 16.11
C LEU A 97 12.04 -5.10 16.75
N THR A 98 11.89 -6.36 16.33
CA THR A 98 12.76 -7.49 16.70
C THR A 98 12.92 -8.40 15.48
N PRO A 99 13.83 -9.38 15.49
CA PRO A 99 13.94 -10.36 14.38
C PRO A 99 12.63 -11.08 14.05
N ARG A 100 11.67 -11.07 14.99
CA ARG A 100 10.38 -11.76 14.84
C ARG A 100 9.16 -10.82 14.87
N THR A 101 9.34 -9.52 15.04
CA THR A 101 8.23 -8.55 15.11
C THR A 101 8.46 -7.42 14.14
N ARG A 102 7.51 -7.18 13.27
CA ARG A 102 7.54 -6.11 12.27
C ARG A 102 6.28 -5.25 12.37
N VAL A 103 6.43 -3.97 12.20
CA VAL A 103 5.33 -3.04 12.01
C VAL A 103 5.27 -2.66 10.53
N LEU A 104 4.08 -2.71 9.95
CA LEU A 104 3.80 -2.22 8.60
C LEU A 104 2.87 -1.00 8.73
N TYR A 105 3.17 0.03 7.98
CA TYR A 105 2.35 1.22 7.86
C TYR A 105 1.84 1.31 6.42
N LEU A 106 0.53 1.41 6.28
CA LEU A 106 -0.17 1.38 5.01
C LEU A 106 -1.22 2.49 4.97
N ALA A 107 -1.52 2.99 3.78
CA ALA A 107 -2.72 3.77 3.53
C ALA A 107 -3.73 2.88 2.80
N LEU A 108 -4.97 2.91 3.22
CA LEU A 108 -6.10 2.32 2.54
C LEU A 108 -6.76 3.45 1.73
N ASP A 109 -6.80 3.30 0.43
CA ASP A 109 -7.33 4.31 -0.47
C ASP A 109 -8.82 4.07 -0.69
N TYR A 110 -9.61 5.13 -0.47
CA TYR A 110 -11.03 5.19 -0.75
C TYR A 110 -11.30 6.32 -1.74
N GLU A 111 -12.45 6.31 -2.38
CA GLU A 111 -12.82 7.29 -3.40
C GLU A 111 -12.59 8.77 -2.96
N ARG A 112 -12.80 9.09 -1.69
CA ARG A 112 -12.76 10.47 -1.17
C ARG A 112 -11.66 10.74 -0.14
N GLY A 113 -10.78 9.78 0.14
CA GLY A 113 -9.66 10.01 1.05
C GLY A 113 -9.02 8.73 1.60
N PRO A 114 -7.87 8.85 2.23
CA PRO A 114 -7.15 7.74 2.79
C PRO A 114 -7.59 7.42 4.23
N LEU A 115 -7.41 6.15 4.61
CA LEU A 115 -7.39 5.68 5.99
C LEU A 115 -6.00 5.11 6.27
N PHE A 116 -5.35 5.59 7.32
CA PHE A 116 -4.03 5.09 7.72
C PHE A 116 -4.17 3.87 8.61
N ALA A 117 -3.30 2.90 8.38
CA ALA A 117 -3.32 1.61 9.06
C ALA A 117 -1.93 1.22 9.58
N LYS A 118 -1.90 0.65 10.79
CA LYS A 118 -0.71 0.06 11.39
C LYS A 118 -0.98 -1.41 11.69
N PHE A 119 -0.23 -2.28 11.05
CA PHE A 119 -0.25 -3.72 11.28
C PHE A 119 0.99 -4.11 12.07
N VAL A 120 0.82 -4.70 13.23
CA VAL A 120 1.91 -5.34 13.96
C VAL A 120 1.84 -6.84 13.70
N ILE A 121 2.91 -7.37 13.12
CA ILE A 121 2.99 -8.78 12.75
C ILE A 121 4.12 -9.48 13.49
N TYR A 122 3.89 -10.72 13.86
CA TYR A 122 4.83 -11.57 14.57
C TYR A 122 5.13 -12.84 13.78
N ARG A 123 6.39 -13.19 13.66
CA ARG A 123 6.84 -14.42 13.00
C ARG A 123 6.86 -15.59 13.98
N SER A 124 5.87 -16.47 13.86
CA SER A 124 5.89 -17.78 14.51
C SER A 124 6.95 -18.69 13.86
N SER A 125 7.06 -19.94 14.28
CA SER A 125 7.95 -20.92 13.65
C SER A 125 7.55 -21.22 12.20
N GLN A 126 6.29 -21.03 11.82
CA GLN A 126 5.74 -21.46 10.54
C GLN A 126 5.31 -20.29 9.64
N ARG A 127 4.84 -19.17 10.20
CA ARG A 127 4.23 -18.07 9.42
C ARG A 127 4.25 -16.73 10.14
N TRP A 128 3.96 -15.66 9.41
CA TRP A 128 3.62 -14.38 9.98
C TRP A 128 2.17 -14.37 10.44
N LEU A 129 1.91 -13.77 11.60
CA LEU A 129 0.58 -13.64 12.22
C LEU A 129 0.35 -12.17 12.57
N LEU A 130 -0.90 -11.71 12.47
CA LEU A 130 -1.30 -10.41 12.98
C LEU A 130 -1.42 -10.47 14.51
N THR A 131 -0.82 -9.49 15.17
CA THR A 131 -0.88 -9.35 16.65
C THR A 131 -1.52 -8.05 17.10
N SER A 132 -1.55 -7.01 16.24
CA SER A 132 -2.27 -5.78 16.49
C SER A 132 -2.62 -5.12 15.16
N LEU A 133 -3.75 -4.43 15.14
CA LEU A 133 -4.25 -3.68 14.00
C LEU A 133 -4.89 -2.40 14.48
N ASP A 134 -4.39 -1.27 13.98
CA ASP A 134 -4.92 0.06 14.30
C ASP A 134 -5.25 0.79 13.01
N PHE A 135 -6.38 1.50 12.99
CA PHE A 135 -6.81 2.39 11.92
C PHE A 135 -7.07 3.80 12.43
N ASN A 136 -6.70 4.82 11.67
CA ASN A 136 -7.04 6.19 11.97
C ASN A 136 -7.13 7.04 10.68
N LEU A 137 -8.05 8.01 10.66
CA LEU A 137 -8.17 8.99 9.57
C LEU A 137 -7.05 10.04 9.61
N ARG A 138 -6.40 10.22 10.76
CA ARG A 138 -5.29 11.14 10.95
C ARG A 138 -3.97 10.39 10.94
N GLU A 139 -3.08 10.76 10.03
CA GLU A 139 -1.79 10.12 9.86
C GLU A 139 -0.91 10.17 11.11
N GLU A 140 -0.93 11.30 11.81
CA GLU A 140 -0.11 11.52 13.02
C GLU A 140 -0.47 10.57 14.19
N GLN A 141 -1.65 9.94 14.15
CA GLN A 141 -2.05 8.93 15.13
C GLN A 141 -1.50 7.53 14.82
N ILE A 142 -1.10 7.31 13.60
CA ILE A 142 -0.59 6.02 13.12
C ILE A 142 0.91 6.09 12.85
N LEU A 143 1.38 7.16 12.20
CA LEU A 143 2.78 7.33 11.82
C LEU A 143 3.57 8.01 12.94
N THR A 144 4.77 7.52 13.21
CA THR A 144 5.70 8.23 14.11
C THR A 144 6.39 9.36 13.34
N PRO A 145 6.72 10.48 14.02
CA PRO A 145 7.43 11.60 13.39
C PRO A 145 8.66 11.12 12.61
N GLY A 146 8.79 11.55 11.34
CA GLY A 146 9.91 11.17 10.44
C GLY A 146 9.65 9.99 9.51
N MET A 147 8.46 9.39 9.52
CA MET A 147 8.10 8.30 8.58
C MET A 147 7.43 8.79 7.28
N ALA A 148 7.01 10.04 7.23
CA ALA A 148 6.32 10.65 6.08
C ALA A 148 7.26 11.49 5.19
N GLN A 149 8.55 11.10 5.09
CA GLN A 149 9.52 11.77 4.20
C GLN A 149 9.99 10.83 3.11
#